data_cd6c8492878b42742133c93ee7420b7e
#
_entry.id   cd6c8492878b42742133c93ee7420b7e
#
_cell.length_a   1.000
_cell.length_b   1.000
_cell.length_c   1.000
_cell.angle_alpha   90.00
_cell.angle_beta   90.00
_cell.angle_gamma   90.00
#
_symmetry.space_group_name_H-M   'P 1'
#
loop_
_entity.id
_entity.type
_entity.pdbx_description
1 polymer ?
#
loop_
_entity_poly.entity_id
_entity_poly.type
_entity_poly.pdbx_seq_one_letter_code
_entity_poly.pdbx_strand_id
1 'polypeptide(L)'
;LAFASIEHIMRDVNGGHMIRYFHMNGASLFFIAVYAHMFRGLYYGSYKAPREITWIIGMLIYLLMMATGFLGYVLPWGQMSFHGTAVITGLFGAIPFLGESLQTWLLGASAVGQPALNRFFSLHYLLPFLIAGLVILHIWAFHTTGNNNPTGVEVRRGSKAEAEKDT
;
A
#
# COMPACT_ATOMS: atom_id res chain seq x y z
N LEU A 1 -19.78 17.39 6.86
CA LEU A 1 -20.52 16.15 6.54
C LEU A 1 -19.65 14.90 6.72
N ALA A 2 -18.44 14.83 6.14
CA ALA A 2 -17.58 13.62 6.21
C ALA A 2 -17.18 13.28 7.66
N PHE A 3 -16.77 14.26 8.45
CA PHE A 3 -16.47 14.05 9.86
C PHE A 3 -17.67 13.52 10.65
N ALA A 4 -18.84 14.13 10.44
CA ALA A 4 -20.08 13.68 11.08
C ALA A 4 -20.47 12.25 10.65
N SER A 5 -20.20 11.86 9.39
CA SER A 5 -20.41 10.48 8.94
C SER A 5 -19.53 9.49 9.69
N ILE A 6 -18.27 9.84 9.95
CA ILE A 6 -17.38 9.00 10.74
C ILE A 6 -17.83 8.92 12.20
N GLU A 7 -18.26 10.03 12.79
CA GLU A 7 -18.83 10.01 14.14
C GLU A 7 -20.08 9.14 14.24
N HIS A 8 -20.98 9.24 13.26
CA HIS A 8 -22.16 8.38 13.16
C HIS A 8 -21.77 6.89 13.09
N ILE A 9 -20.81 6.53 12.22
CA ILE A 9 -20.31 5.15 12.15
C ILE A 9 -19.76 4.69 13.51
N MET A 10 -19.01 5.54 14.18
CA MET A 10 -18.36 5.19 15.44
C MET A 10 -19.34 5.03 16.61
N ARG A 11 -20.43 5.79 16.62
CA ARG A 11 -21.33 5.90 17.79
C ARG A 11 -22.65 5.19 17.59
N ASP A 12 -23.23 5.27 16.39
CA ASP A 12 -24.63 4.90 16.16
C ASP A 12 -24.76 3.60 15.34
N VAL A 13 -23.74 3.24 14.56
CA VAL A 13 -23.77 2.01 13.76
C VAL A 13 -23.28 0.82 14.61
N ASN A 14 -24.09 -0.23 14.68
CA ASN A 14 -23.76 -1.42 15.45
C ASN A 14 -22.47 -2.08 14.91
N GLY A 15 -21.44 -2.18 15.76
CA GLY A 15 -20.10 -2.68 15.37
C GLY A 15 -19.26 -1.72 14.53
N GLY A 16 -19.75 -0.52 14.21
CA GLY A 16 -19.08 0.45 13.35
C GLY A 16 -17.70 0.88 13.89
N HIS A 17 -17.59 1.08 15.20
CA HIS A 17 -16.32 1.37 15.85
C HIS A 17 -15.29 0.26 15.66
N MET A 18 -15.70 -1.01 15.73
CA MET A 18 -14.79 -2.15 15.52
C MET A 18 -14.28 -2.18 14.08
N ILE A 19 -15.15 -2.05 13.10
CA ILE A 19 -14.77 -2.04 11.67
C ILE A 19 -13.79 -0.90 11.40
N ARG A 20 -14.06 0.30 11.92
CA ARG A 20 -13.16 1.43 11.75
C ARG A 20 -11.80 1.21 12.42
N TYR A 21 -11.76 0.69 13.65
CA TYR A 21 -10.49 0.40 14.31
C TYR A 21 -9.71 -0.70 13.61
N PHE A 22 -10.35 -1.76 13.13
CA PHE A 22 -9.69 -2.79 12.33
C PHE A 22 -9.11 -2.21 11.04
N HIS A 23 -9.85 -1.35 10.36
CA HIS A 23 -9.36 -0.71 9.14
C HIS A 23 -8.13 0.18 9.42
N MET A 24 -8.23 1.06 10.40
CA MET A 24 -7.17 2.02 10.74
C MET A 24 -5.90 1.34 11.28
N ASN A 25 -6.05 0.44 12.24
CA ASN A 25 -4.93 -0.29 12.82
C ASN A 25 -4.38 -1.34 11.85
N GLY A 26 -5.26 -1.97 11.06
CA GLY A 26 -4.90 -2.89 10.00
C GLY A 26 -4.01 -2.22 8.94
N ALA A 27 -4.29 -0.98 8.56
CA ALA A 27 -3.42 -0.23 7.67
C ALA A 27 -2.00 -0.06 8.25
N SER A 28 -1.87 0.30 9.52
CA SER A 28 -0.57 0.41 10.19
C SER A 28 0.16 -0.93 10.24
N LEU A 29 -0.52 -2.01 10.60
CA LEU A 29 0.05 -3.35 10.63
C LEU A 29 0.50 -3.81 9.25
N PHE A 30 -0.26 -3.47 8.21
CA PHE A 30 0.06 -3.79 6.82
C PHE A 30 1.39 -3.13 6.40
N PHE A 31 1.61 -1.85 6.74
CA PHE A 31 2.88 -1.17 6.49
C PHE A 31 4.03 -1.81 7.25
N ILE A 32 3.85 -2.16 8.53
CA ILE A 32 4.88 -2.86 9.32
C ILE A 32 5.28 -4.17 8.63
N ALA A 33 4.31 -4.97 8.22
CA ALA A 33 4.55 -6.25 7.53
C ALA A 33 5.28 -6.04 6.20
N VAL A 34 4.89 -5.04 5.42
CA VAL A 34 5.55 -4.72 4.14
C VAL A 34 6.98 -4.20 4.36
N TYR A 35 7.23 -3.40 5.37
CA TYR A 35 8.60 -2.99 5.72
C TYR A 35 9.47 -4.19 6.06
N ALA A 36 9.00 -5.09 6.91
CA ALA A 36 9.72 -6.32 7.23
C ALA A 36 9.97 -7.17 5.98
N HIS A 37 8.98 -7.28 5.08
CA HIS A 37 9.09 -7.96 3.80
C HIS A 37 10.16 -7.33 2.90
N MET A 38 10.18 -6.01 2.76
CA MET A 38 11.17 -5.29 1.95
C MET A 38 12.58 -5.41 2.55
N PHE A 39 12.73 -5.22 3.86
CA PHE A 39 14.02 -5.37 4.55
C PHE A 39 14.57 -6.78 4.41
N ARG A 40 13.73 -7.82 4.50
CA ARG A 40 14.14 -9.19 4.24
C ARG A 40 14.65 -9.35 2.80
N GLY A 41 13.97 -8.74 1.82
CA GLY A 41 14.40 -8.73 0.41
C GLY A 41 15.76 -8.06 0.21
N LEU A 42 16.00 -6.93 0.88
CA LEU A 42 17.28 -6.21 0.85
C LEU A 42 18.38 -7.01 1.56
N TYR A 43 18.12 -7.50 2.75
CA TYR A 43 19.09 -8.23 3.57
C TYR A 43 19.64 -9.47 2.86
N TYR A 44 18.78 -10.26 2.22
CA TYR A 44 19.16 -11.47 1.52
C TYR A 44 19.50 -11.24 0.03
N GLY A 45 19.48 -10.00 -0.46
CA GLY A 45 19.76 -9.70 -1.87
C GLY A 45 18.72 -10.27 -2.84
N SER A 46 17.48 -10.51 -2.37
CA SER A 46 16.41 -11.12 -3.17
C SER A 46 15.90 -10.24 -4.32
N TYR A 47 16.35 -9.00 -4.40
CA TYR A 47 16.04 -8.06 -5.48
C TYR A 47 16.96 -8.19 -6.71
N LYS A 48 18.06 -8.97 -6.59
CA LYS A 48 19.05 -9.16 -7.65
C LYS A 48 18.56 -10.20 -8.67
N ALA A 49 19.26 -10.26 -9.80
CA ALA A 49 19.00 -11.23 -10.86
C ALA A 49 18.78 -12.65 -10.31
N PRO A 50 17.79 -13.37 -10.82
CA PRO A 50 16.82 -13.04 -11.89
C PRO A 50 15.48 -12.46 -11.38
N ARG A 51 15.43 -11.76 -10.21
CA ARG A 51 14.21 -11.35 -9.49
C ARG A 51 13.91 -9.86 -9.57
N GLU A 52 14.53 -9.14 -10.51
CA GLU A 52 14.38 -7.69 -10.66
C GLU A 52 12.93 -7.31 -10.94
N ILE A 53 12.23 -8.05 -11.79
CA ILE A 53 10.83 -7.79 -12.13
C ILE A 53 9.94 -7.93 -10.88
N THR A 54 10.16 -8.98 -10.09
CA THR A 54 9.45 -9.18 -8.82
C THR A 54 9.66 -7.99 -7.89
N TRP A 55 10.90 -7.49 -7.78
CA TRP A 55 11.23 -6.33 -6.98
C TRP A 55 10.53 -5.05 -7.49
N ILE A 56 10.58 -4.79 -8.80
CA ILE A 56 9.97 -3.59 -9.42
C ILE A 56 8.46 -3.58 -9.19
N ILE A 57 7.79 -4.71 -9.41
CA ILE A 57 6.33 -4.80 -9.14
C ILE A 57 6.06 -4.56 -7.65
N GLY A 58 6.87 -5.12 -6.74
CA GLY A 58 6.78 -4.89 -5.31
C GLY A 58 6.93 -3.42 -4.93
N MET A 59 7.88 -2.71 -5.54
CA MET A 59 8.08 -1.27 -5.32
C MET A 59 6.89 -0.45 -5.83
N LEU A 60 6.31 -0.82 -6.97
CA LEU A 60 5.10 -0.17 -7.48
C LEU A 60 3.91 -0.37 -6.52
N ILE A 61 3.73 -1.59 -6.01
CA ILE A 61 2.71 -1.88 -4.98
C ILE A 61 2.95 -0.99 -3.76
N TYR A 62 4.17 -0.87 -3.28
CA TYR A 62 4.51 -0.04 -2.12
C TYR A 62 4.17 1.44 -2.33
N LEU A 63 4.49 2.00 -3.50
CA LEU A 63 4.14 3.39 -3.85
C LEU A 63 2.62 3.60 -3.87
N LEU A 64 1.87 2.67 -4.46
CA LEU A 64 0.41 2.73 -4.47
C LEU A 64 -0.20 2.54 -3.07
N MET A 65 0.42 1.74 -2.22
CA MET A 65 0.02 1.62 -0.81
C MET A 65 0.22 2.93 -0.06
N MET A 66 1.34 3.62 -0.24
CA MET A 66 1.57 4.94 0.36
C MET A 66 0.52 5.95 -0.09
N ALA A 67 0.22 5.99 -1.39
CA ALA A 67 -0.85 6.83 -1.93
C ALA A 67 -2.21 6.45 -1.31
N THR A 68 -2.55 5.16 -1.26
CA THR A 68 -3.80 4.68 -0.66
C THR A 68 -3.90 5.06 0.82
N GLY A 69 -2.84 4.88 1.59
CA GLY A 69 -2.80 5.24 3.01
C GLY A 69 -2.99 6.74 3.23
N PHE A 70 -2.30 7.57 2.46
CA PHE A 70 -2.46 9.02 2.50
C PHE A 70 -3.89 9.45 2.17
N LEU A 71 -4.42 8.99 1.04
CA LEU A 71 -5.79 9.31 0.61
C LEU A 71 -6.81 8.90 1.67
N GLY A 72 -6.65 7.72 2.28
CA GLY A 72 -7.54 7.23 3.33
C GLY A 72 -7.49 8.06 4.62
N TYR A 73 -6.30 8.54 4.99
CA TYR A 73 -6.14 9.41 6.16
C TYR A 73 -6.84 10.77 6.01
N VAL A 74 -7.00 11.24 4.78
CA VAL A 74 -7.73 12.49 4.48
C VAL A 74 -9.24 12.35 4.74
N LEU A 75 -9.82 11.18 4.52
CA LEU A 75 -11.28 10.97 4.47
C LEU A 75 -12.04 11.26 5.77
N PRO A 76 -11.51 11.04 6.98
CA PRO A 76 -12.18 11.46 8.20
C PRO A 76 -12.42 12.97 8.31
N TRP A 77 -11.69 13.77 7.55
CA TRP A 77 -11.85 15.20 7.43
C TRP A 77 -11.76 15.98 8.74
N GLY A 78 -10.95 15.47 9.67
CA GLY A 78 -10.59 16.14 10.90
C GLY A 78 -9.44 17.14 10.70
N GLN A 79 -9.00 17.80 11.77
CA GLN A 79 -7.90 18.78 11.74
C GLN A 79 -6.61 18.22 11.14
N MET A 80 -6.20 17.03 11.59
CA MET A 80 -5.00 16.38 11.09
C MET A 80 -5.13 15.99 9.60
N SER A 81 -6.32 15.53 9.18
CA SER A 81 -6.61 15.22 7.77
C SER A 81 -6.46 16.45 6.90
N PHE A 82 -7.05 17.57 7.30
CA PHE A 82 -7.01 18.83 6.56
C PHE A 82 -5.60 19.40 6.44
N HIS A 83 -4.92 19.57 7.58
CA HIS A 83 -3.58 20.14 7.61
C HIS A 83 -2.54 19.21 6.97
N GLY A 84 -2.64 17.89 7.18
CA GLY A 84 -1.80 16.91 6.51
C GLY A 84 -1.95 16.95 4.99
N THR A 85 -3.19 17.11 4.50
CA THR A 85 -3.45 17.27 3.07
C THR A 85 -2.80 18.53 2.53
N ALA A 86 -2.93 19.66 3.22
CA ALA A 86 -2.32 20.93 2.80
C ALA A 86 -0.79 20.82 2.69
N VAL A 87 -0.14 20.18 3.68
CA VAL A 87 1.32 19.99 3.68
C VAL A 87 1.75 19.07 2.54
N ILE A 88 1.16 17.89 2.43
CA ILE A 88 1.56 16.90 1.40
C ILE A 88 1.30 17.41 -0.02
N THR A 89 0.15 18.04 -0.26
CA THR A 89 -0.15 18.60 -1.59
C THR A 89 0.70 19.84 -1.88
N GLY A 90 1.09 20.60 -0.84
CA GLY A 90 2.01 21.73 -0.97
C GLY A 90 3.41 21.32 -1.46
N LEU A 91 3.87 20.09 -1.17
CA LEU A 91 5.12 19.57 -1.72
C LEU A 91 5.09 19.46 -3.25
N PHE A 92 3.95 19.11 -3.83
CA PHE A 92 3.78 19.13 -5.29
C PHE A 92 3.84 20.56 -5.84
N GLY A 93 3.28 21.53 -5.08
CA GLY A 93 3.35 22.96 -5.41
C GLY A 93 4.77 23.53 -5.47
N ALA A 94 5.73 22.91 -4.77
CA ALA A 94 7.12 23.33 -4.75
C ALA A 94 7.92 22.97 -6.02
N ILE A 95 7.34 22.15 -6.92
CA ILE A 95 8.02 21.77 -8.17
C ILE A 95 8.11 22.98 -9.10
N PRO A 96 9.33 23.37 -9.54
CA PRO A 96 9.49 24.52 -10.42
C PRO A 96 8.65 24.41 -11.70
N PHE A 97 8.04 25.52 -12.12
CA PHE A 97 7.24 25.70 -13.35
C PHE A 97 5.90 24.95 -13.40
N LEU A 98 5.78 23.78 -12.80
CA LEU A 98 4.58 22.92 -12.90
C LEU A 98 3.82 22.78 -11.58
N GLY A 99 4.43 23.16 -10.46
CA GLY A 99 3.95 22.82 -9.13
C GLY A 99 2.55 23.34 -8.82
N GLU A 100 2.28 24.61 -9.09
CA GLU A 100 0.97 25.22 -8.85
C GLU A 100 -0.15 24.54 -9.67
N SER A 101 0.12 24.29 -10.95
CA SER A 101 -0.82 23.61 -11.83
C SER A 101 -1.08 22.17 -11.38
N LEU A 102 -0.02 21.46 -10.97
CA LEU A 102 -0.12 20.09 -10.48
C LEU A 102 -0.89 20.03 -9.15
N GLN A 103 -0.61 20.93 -8.23
CA GLN A 103 -1.32 21.03 -6.94
C GLN A 103 -2.80 21.33 -7.16
N THR A 104 -3.12 22.32 -8.00
CA THR A 104 -4.50 22.69 -8.35
C THR A 104 -5.22 21.53 -9.03
N TRP A 105 -4.56 20.84 -9.95
CA TRP A 105 -5.13 19.66 -10.60
C TRP A 105 -5.40 18.54 -9.60
N LEU A 106 -4.49 18.27 -8.66
CA LEU A 106 -4.63 17.24 -7.64
C LEU A 106 -5.79 17.55 -6.68
N LEU A 107 -5.85 18.79 -6.20
CA LEU A 107 -6.89 19.25 -5.28
C LEU A 107 -8.25 19.45 -5.94
N GLY A 108 -8.26 19.77 -7.25
CA GLY A 108 -9.47 20.17 -7.97
C GLY A 108 -9.96 21.56 -7.65
N ALA A 109 -9.15 22.35 -6.95
CA ALA A 109 -9.37 23.73 -6.56
C ALA A 109 -8.04 24.38 -6.19
N SER A 110 -8.03 25.70 -5.97
CA SER A 110 -6.83 26.42 -5.49
C SER A 110 -6.46 26.14 -4.03
N ALA A 111 -7.34 25.48 -3.28
CA ALA A 111 -7.15 25.16 -1.87
C ALA A 111 -7.76 23.80 -1.52
N VAL A 112 -7.34 23.25 -0.38
CA VAL A 112 -7.91 22.01 0.19
C VAL A 112 -9.38 22.22 0.52
N GLY A 113 -10.25 21.37 -0.04
CA GLY A 113 -11.70 21.50 0.13
C GLY A 113 -12.46 20.29 -0.37
N GLN A 114 -13.77 20.45 -0.54
CA GLN A 114 -14.66 19.37 -0.95
C GLN A 114 -14.27 18.69 -2.28
N PRO A 115 -13.77 19.40 -3.32
CA PRO A 115 -13.31 18.74 -4.54
C PRO A 115 -12.18 17.73 -4.29
N ALA A 116 -11.21 18.09 -3.45
CA ALA A 116 -10.12 17.18 -3.07
C ALA A 116 -10.65 15.97 -2.31
N LEU A 117 -11.55 16.16 -1.34
CA LEU A 117 -12.15 15.07 -0.57
C LEU A 117 -12.86 14.04 -1.47
N ASN A 118 -13.65 14.50 -2.44
CA ASN A 118 -14.37 13.62 -3.36
C ASN A 118 -13.41 12.83 -4.26
N ARG A 119 -12.36 13.45 -4.78
CA ARG A 119 -11.35 12.79 -5.60
C ARG A 119 -10.57 11.76 -4.81
N PHE A 120 -10.19 12.12 -3.59
CA PHE A 120 -9.41 11.23 -2.73
C PHE A 120 -10.23 10.04 -2.25
N PHE A 121 -11.52 10.23 -2.00
CA PHE A 121 -12.43 9.12 -1.73
C PHE A 121 -12.48 8.13 -2.90
N SER A 122 -12.68 8.62 -4.12
CA SER A 122 -12.75 7.77 -5.32
C SER A 122 -11.46 7.01 -5.56
N LEU A 123 -10.31 7.69 -5.42
CA LEU A 123 -9.00 7.04 -5.58
C LEU A 123 -8.71 6.05 -4.45
N HIS A 124 -9.02 6.38 -3.20
CA HIS A 124 -8.85 5.47 -2.07
C HIS A 124 -9.67 4.18 -2.24
N TYR A 125 -10.86 4.29 -2.80
CA TYR A 125 -11.69 3.13 -3.13
C TYR A 125 -11.10 2.29 -4.28
N LEU A 126 -10.58 2.94 -5.32
CA LEU A 126 -10.11 2.28 -6.55
C LEU A 126 -8.72 1.62 -6.37
N LEU A 127 -7.78 2.31 -5.72
CA LEU A 127 -6.38 1.86 -5.64
C LEU A 127 -6.20 0.48 -5.01
N PRO A 128 -6.93 0.05 -3.96
CA PRO A 128 -6.83 -1.30 -3.42
C PRO A 128 -7.09 -2.41 -4.43
N PHE A 129 -8.00 -2.22 -5.37
CA PHE A 129 -8.26 -3.19 -6.44
C PHE A 129 -7.11 -3.28 -7.43
N LEU A 130 -6.52 -2.12 -7.77
CA LEU A 130 -5.30 -2.08 -8.60
C LEU A 130 -4.14 -2.77 -7.88
N ILE A 131 -3.95 -2.50 -6.59
CA ILE A 131 -2.94 -3.17 -5.76
C ILE A 131 -3.18 -4.68 -5.73
N ALA A 132 -4.41 -5.14 -5.57
CA ALA A 132 -4.74 -6.56 -5.59
C ALA A 132 -4.35 -7.23 -6.92
N GLY A 133 -4.61 -6.57 -8.05
CA GLY A 133 -4.16 -7.04 -9.37
C GLY A 133 -2.63 -7.11 -9.48
N LEU A 134 -1.93 -6.09 -8.97
CA LEU A 134 -0.46 -6.09 -8.96
C LEU A 134 0.12 -7.14 -8.00
N VAL A 135 -0.54 -7.45 -6.89
CA VAL A 135 -0.13 -8.53 -5.98
C VAL A 135 -0.21 -9.88 -6.68
N ILE A 136 -1.25 -10.12 -7.48
CA ILE A 136 -1.34 -11.34 -8.29
C ILE A 136 -0.14 -11.44 -9.26
N LEU A 137 0.19 -10.35 -9.94
CA LEU A 137 1.36 -10.29 -10.84
C LEU A 137 2.68 -10.45 -10.07
N HIS A 138 2.79 -9.89 -8.88
CA HIS A 138 3.96 -10.02 -8.02
C HIS A 138 4.22 -11.48 -7.61
N ILE A 139 3.16 -12.16 -7.19
CA ILE A 139 3.22 -13.59 -6.83
C ILE A 139 3.52 -14.45 -8.06
N TRP A 140 2.92 -14.14 -9.21
CA TRP A 140 3.21 -14.83 -10.46
C TRP A 140 4.69 -14.66 -10.86
N ALA A 141 5.23 -13.44 -10.83
CA ALA A 141 6.64 -13.18 -11.12
C ALA A 141 7.57 -13.93 -10.16
N PHE A 142 7.21 -14.01 -8.88
CA PHE A 142 7.94 -14.83 -7.90
C PHE A 142 7.92 -16.32 -8.27
N HIS A 143 6.79 -16.86 -8.70
CA HIS A 143 6.69 -18.27 -9.10
C HIS A 143 7.48 -18.60 -10.36
N THR A 144 7.69 -17.65 -11.27
CA THR A 144 8.49 -17.89 -12.48
C THR A 144 9.99 -18.00 -12.19
N THR A 145 10.49 -17.24 -11.21
CA THR A 145 11.92 -17.21 -10.85
C THR A 145 12.28 -18.10 -9.66
N GLY A 146 11.28 -18.46 -8.85
CA GLY A 146 11.44 -19.30 -7.69
C GLY A 146 12.10 -18.62 -6.48
N ASN A 147 12.40 -19.42 -5.46
CA ASN A 147 12.96 -19.01 -4.18
C ASN A 147 14.42 -18.52 -4.32
N ASN A 148 14.81 -17.55 -3.49
CA ASN A 148 16.18 -17.04 -3.43
C ASN A 148 17.17 -18.01 -2.78
N ASN A 149 16.71 -18.93 -1.91
CA ASN A 149 17.55 -19.85 -1.13
C ASN A 149 18.79 -19.18 -0.50
N PRO A 150 18.64 -18.17 0.36
CA PRO A 150 19.75 -17.34 0.83
C PRO A 150 20.77 -18.10 1.69
N THR A 151 20.37 -19.24 2.28
CA THR A 151 21.24 -20.10 3.10
C THR A 151 22.04 -21.13 2.27
N GLY A 152 21.70 -21.30 0.99
CA GLY A 152 22.32 -22.29 0.10
C GLY A 152 21.99 -23.75 0.46
N VAL A 153 21.08 -23.98 1.40
CA VAL A 153 20.67 -25.33 1.77
C VAL A 153 19.64 -25.84 0.76
N GLU A 154 20.03 -26.76 -0.07
CA GLU A 154 19.11 -27.43 -0.99
C GLU A 154 18.22 -28.40 -0.23
N VAL A 155 16.91 -28.16 -0.23
CA VAL A 155 15.95 -29.14 0.20
C VAL A 155 15.75 -30.12 -0.97
N ARG A 156 16.55 -31.20 -0.97
CA ARG A 156 16.31 -32.30 -1.89
C ARG A 156 14.93 -32.88 -1.59
N ARG A 157 14.00 -32.76 -2.50
CA ARG A 157 12.83 -33.66 -2.50
C ARG A 157 13.40 -35.02 -2.83
N GLY A 158 13.59 -35.85 -1.82
CA GLY A 158 13.89 -37.25 -2.03
C GLY A 158 12.87 -37.82 -3.00
N SER A 159 13.31 -38.43 -4.06
CA SER A 159 12.39 -39.20 -4.91
C SER A 159 11.76 -40.28 -4.02
N LYS A 160 10.45 -40.55 -4.21
CA LYS A 160 9.77 -41.64 -3.49
C LYS A 160 10.59 -42.94 -3.55
N ALA A 161 11.39 -43.14 -4.59
CA ALA A 161 12.28 -44.28 -4.79
C ALA A 161 13.50 -44.30 -3.84
N GLU A 162 13.92 -43.15 -3.27
CA GLU A 162 15.01 -43.14 -2.26
C GLU A 162 14.49 -43.37 -0.84
N ALA A 163 13.27 -42.90 -0.55
CA ALA A 163 12.60 -43.17 0.73
C ALA A 163 12.23 -44.65 0.93
N GLU A 164 12.07 -45.39 -0.16
CA GLU A 164 11.73 -46.84 -0.16
C GLU A 164 12.97 -47.74 -0.02
N LYS A 165 14.19 -47.19 -0.18
CA LYS A 165 15.44 -47.95 0.01
C LYS A 165 15.98 -47.91 1.45
N ASP A 166 15.48 -47.03 2.29
CA ASP A 166 15.89 -46.88 3.70
C ASP A 166 14.90 -47.54 4.69
N THR A 167 13.90 -48.31 4.20
CA THR A 167 13.00 -49.14 4.96
C THR A 167 13.29 -50.61 4.70
#